data_6bf4c1a15219c7b8fd9c82aeb08ef92a
#
_entry.id   6bf4c1a15219c7b8fd9c82aeb08ef92a
#
_cell.length_a   1.000
_cell.length_b   1.000
_cell.length_c   1.000
_cell.angle_alpha   90.00
_cell.angle_beta   90.00
_cell.angle_gamma   90.00
#
_symmetry.space_group_name_H-M   'P 1'
#
loop_
_entity.id
_entity.type
_entity.pdbx_description
1 polymer ?
#
loop_
_entity_poly.entity_id
_entity_poly.type
_entity_poly.pdbx_seq_one_letter_code
_entity_poly.pdbx_strand_id
1 'polypeptide(L)'
;QLYFNALYFPAQAILLTVGFVYKPLLVRMAQMWADAEKRNRFHLVILAIVAMVIALTLVVIFLMGWIGIPIMSFMYGVDFEQFRGLSFIMIAAGGVTAIIDFLYQVITVLRRQKSVMKLYVITFGFSLFVPILLIDFTGLPGAVIGYLIVMTILMVLLVWEYVSICLDLSKHPVSQSPVSVSVDE
;
A
#
# COMPACT_ATOMS: atom_id res chain seq x y z
N GLN A 1 -15.25 16.49 10.36
CA GLN A 1 -15.06 15.99 8.98
C GLN A 1 -14.08 16.86 8.18
N LEU A 2 -14.19 18.21 8.25
CA LEU A 2 -13.30 19.12 7.50
C LEU A 2 -11.82 18.90 7.85
N TYR A 3 -11.48 18.82 9.14
CA TYR A 3 -10.10 18.59 9.59
C TYR A 3 -9.54 17.26 9.11
N PHE A 4 -10.34 16.20 9.17
CA PHE A 4 -9.91 14.88 8.69
C PHE A 4 -9.60 14.90 7.19
N ASN A 5 -10.48 15.51 6.39
CA ASN A 5 -10.27 15.60 4.94
C ASN A 5 -9.05 16.46 4.59
N ALA A 6 -8.82 17.57 5.30
CA ALA A 6 -7.65 18.41 5.11
C ALA A 6 -6.35 17.67 5.43
N LEU A 7 -6.32 16.89 6.51
CA LEU A 7 -5.17 16.06 6.90
C LEU A 7 -4.95 14.89 5.93
N TYR A 8 -6.01 14.38 5.28
CA TYR A 8 -5.92 13.26 4.35
C TYR A 8 -5.41 13.67 2.96
N PHE A 9 -5.56 14.94 2.58
CA PHE A 9 -5.16 15.42 1.25
C PHE A 9 -3.69 15.14 0.88
N PRO A 10 -2.68 15.40 1.75
CA PRO A 10 -1.29 15.05 1.47
C PRO A 10 -1.06 13.54 1.31
N ALA A 11 -1.80 12.72 2.06
CA ALA A 11 -1.75 11.27 1.95
C ALA A 11 -2.24 10.78 0.57
N GLN A 12 -3.30 11.39 0.04
CA GLN A 12 -3.79 11.08 -1.32
C GLN A 12 -2.78 11.46 -2.40
N ALA A 13 -2.05 12.56 -2.22
CA ALA A 13 -1.00 12.95 -3.18
C ALA A 13 0.08 11.87 -3.31
N ILE A 14 0.46 11.20 -2.20
CA ILE A 14 1.39 10.07 -2.22
C ILE A 14 0.81 8.92 -3.06
N LEU A 15 -0.43 8.52 -2.81
CA LEU A 15 -1.10 7.44 -3.54
C LEU A 15 -1.10 7.70 -5.06
N LEU A 16 -1.49 8.90 -5.46
CA LEU A 16 -1.54 9.28 -6.87
C LEU A 16 -0.16 9.23 -7.50
N THR A 17 0.84 9.83 -6.86
CA THR A 17 2.22 9.88 -7.37
C THR A 17 2.80 8.48 -7.54
N VAL A 18 2.66 7.64 -6.53
CA VAL A 18 3.10 6.24 -6.56
C VAL A 18 2.38 5.47 -7.66
N GLY A 19 1.06 5.66 -7.79
CA GLY A 19 0.25 5.04 -8.83
C GLY A 19 0.73 5.37 -10.24
N PHE A 20 1.11 6.62 -10.50
CA PHE A 20 1.67 7.03 -11.80
C PHE A 20 2.99 6.32 -12.12
N VAL A 21 3.81 6.04 -11.11
CA VAL A 21 5.11 5.39 -11.31
C VAL A 21 4.96 3.89 -11.54
N TYR A 22 4.22 3.17 -10.70
CA TYR A 22 4.21 1.71 -10.80
C TYR A 22 3.23 1.15 -11.85
N LYS A 23 2.12 1.84 -12.16
CA LYS A 23 1.13 1.34 -13.13
C LYS A 23 1.72 0.99 -14.50
N PRO A 24 2.55 1.82 -15.15
CA PRO A 24 3.19 1.45 -16.40
C PRO A 24 4.22 0.31 -16.25
N LEU A 25 4.78 0.12 -15.05
CA LEU A 25 5.72 -0.96 -14.78
C LEU A 25 5.06 -2.33 -14.61
N LEU A 26 3.76 -2.38 -14.27
CA LEU A 26 3.05 -3.66 -14.06
C LEU A 26 3.11 -4.60 -15.26
N VAL A 27 3.02 -4.07 -16.48
CA VAL A 27 3.12 -4.87 -17.71
C VAL A 27 4.53 -5.50 -17.81
N ARG A 28 5.57 -4.73 -17.56
CA ARG A 28 6.96 -5.25 -17.55
C ARG A 28 7.17 -6.25 -16.43
N MET A 29 6.59 -6.02 -15.27
CA MET A 29 6.65 -6.95 -14.13
C MET A 29 5.98 -8.28 -14.47
N ALA A 30 4.84 -8.27 -15.15
CA ALA A 30 4.17 -9.49 -15.63
C ALA A 30 5.05 -10.29 -16.59
N GLN A 31 5.75 -9.63 -17.50
CA GLN A 31 6.70 -10.27 -18.43
C GLN A 31 7.92 -10.84 -17.69
N MET A 32 8.47 -10.11 -16.71
CA MET A 32 9.59 -10.58 -15.88
C MET A 32 9.21 -11.80 -15.05
N TRP A 33 7.96 -11.87 -14.59
CA TRP A 33 7.45 -13.01 -13.83
C TRP A 33 7.33 -14.27 -14.67
N ALA A 34 6.94 -14.14 -15.93
CA ALA A 34 6.81 -15.26 -16.89
C ALA A 34 8.17 -15.90 -17.23
N ASP A 35 9.27 -15.16 -17.08
CA ASP A 35 10.63 -15.59 -17.43
C ASP A 35 11.40 -15.99 -16.15
N ALA A 36 11.75 -17.27 -16.03
CA ALA A 36 12.40 -17.82 -14.84
C ALA A 36 13.75 -17.18 -14.54
N GLU A 37 14.53 -16.79 -15.55
CA GLU A 37 15.83 -16.12 -15.38
C GLU A 37 15.70 -14.68 -14.83
N LYS A 38 14.57 -14.03 -15.09
CA LYS A 38 14.33 -12.64 -14.67
C LYS A 38 13.62 -12.51 -13.32
N ARG A 39 13.31 -13.62 -12.67
CA ARG A 39 12.56 -13.63 -11.39
C ARG A 39 13.30 -12.89 -10.26
N ASN A 40 14.62 -12.97 -10.21
CA ASN A 40 15.42 -12.20 -9.25
C ASN A 40 15.30 -10.69 -9.49
N ARG A 41 15.22 -10.26 -10.75
CA ARG A 41 14.99 -8.84 -11.10
C ARG A 41 13.60 -8.37 -10.70
N PHE A 42 12.60 -9.24 -10.77
CA PHE A 42 11.24 -8.95 -10.31
C PHE A 42 11.20 -8.57 -8.82
N HIS A 43 11.88 -9.36 -7.95
CA HIS A 43 11.96 -9.05 -6.52
C HIS A 43 12.71 -7.73 -6.25
N LEU A 44 13.76 -7.46 -7.01
CA LEU A 44 14.52 -6.22 -6.90
C LEU A 44 13.67 -5.00 -7.28
N VAL A 45 12.85 -5.11 -8.33
CA VAL A 45 11.91 -4.03 -8.73
C VAL A 45 10.88 -3.77 -7.64
N ILE A 46 10.33 -4.82 -7.01
CA ILE A 46 9.39 -4.66 -5.89
C ILE A 46 10.05 -3.93 -4.74
N LEU A 47 11.25 -4.36 -4.34
CA LEU A 47 11.99 -3.72 -3.26
C LEU A 47 12.30 -2.24 -3.57
N ALA A 48 12.69 -1.95 -4.82
CA ALA A 48 12.98 -0.59 -5.26
C ALA A 48 11.73 0.31 -5.20
N ILE A 49 10.56 -0.20 -5.62
CA ILE A 49 9.30 0.56 -5.55
C ILE A 49 8.90 0.79 -4.08
N VAL A 50 8.98 -0.21 -3.23
CA VAL A 50 8.69 -0.05 -1.79
C VAL A 50 9.63 0.97 -1.14
N ALA A 51 10.93 0.90 -1.44
CA ALA A 51 11.91 1.87 -0.95
C ALA A 51 11.60 3.29 -1.45
N MET A 52 11.19 3.43 -2.71
CA MET A 52 10.75 4.71 -3.29
C MET A 52 9.52 5.27 -2.57
N VAL A 53 8.53 4.43 -2.26
CA VAL A 53 7.33 4.86 -1.51
C VAL A 53 7.69 5.34 -0.11
N ILE A 54 8.57 4.63 0.58
CA ILE A 54 9.06 5.04 1.91
C ILE A 54 9.80 6.38 1.81
N ALA A 55 10.70 6.53 0.84
CA ALA A 55 11.45 7.76 0.64
C ALA A 55 10.51 8.95 0.32
N LEU A 56 9.54 8.75 -0.58
CA LEU A 56 8.53 9.75 -0.91
C LEU A 56 7.71 10.15 0.32
N THR A 57 7.28 9.18 1.12
CA THR A 57 6.52 9.42 2.35
C THR A 57 7.32 10.26 3.34
N LEU A 58 8.61 9.97 3.53
CA LEU A 58 9.50 10.75 4.40
C LEU A 58 9.69 12.18 3.88
N VAL A 59 9.85 12.35 2.58
CA VAL A 59 9.95 13.68 1.95
C VAL A 59 8.67 14.48 2.19
N VAL A 60 7.49 13.88 2.00
CA VAL A 60 6.20 14.55 2.23
C VAL A 60 6.02 14.91 3.72
N ILE A 61 6.41 14.03 4.65
CA ILE A 61 6.40 14.33 6.10
C ILE A 61 7.29 15.55 6.39
N PHE A 62 8.50 15.58 5.82
CA PHE A 62 9.43 16.67 6.01
C PHE A 62 8.89 18.00 5.45
N LEU A 63 8.38 17.98 4.21
CA LEU A 63 7.78 19.16 3.57
C LEU A 63 6.55 19.65 4.31
N MET A 64 5.72 18.73 4.79
CA MET A 64 4.53 19.07 5.56
C MET A 64 4.88 19.71 6.90
N GLY A 65 5.92 19.20 7.58
CA GLY A 65 6.42 19.79 8.84
C GLY A 65 7.03 21.17 8.68
N TRP A 66 7.62 21.48 7.53
CA TRP A 66 8.31 22.75 7.30
C TRP A 66 7.39 23.82 6.69
N ILE A 67 6.67 23.49 5.61
CA ILE A 67 5.91 24.46 4.81
C ILE A 67 4.40 24.16 4.83
N GLY A 68 4.02 22.87 4.87
CA GLY A 68 2.63 22.44 4.68
C GLY A 68 1.71 22.93 5.80
N ILE A 69 2.12 22.79 7.06
CA ILE A 69 1.31 23.22 8.21
C ILE A 69 1.05 24.73 8.21
N PRO A 70 2.05 25.61 8.02
CA PRO A 70 1.82 27.04 7.88
C PRO A 70 0.88 27.41 6.73
N ILE A 71 1.02 26.78 5.55
CA ILE A 71 0.13 27.00 4.41
C ILE A 71 -1.30 26.58 4.73
N MET A 72 -1.49 25.41 5.35
CA MET A 72 -2.83 24.93 5.74
C MET A 72 -3.47 25.86 6.76
N SER A 73 -2.73 26.33 7.76
CA SER A 73 -3.24 27.29 8.75
C SER A 73 -3.66 28.59 8.09
N PHE A 74 -2.89 29.08 7.10
CA PHE A 74 -3.25 30.27 6.34
C PHE A 74 -4.50 30.07 5.45
N MET A 75 -4.57 28.94 4.73
CA MET A 75 -5.71 28.65 3.81
C MET A 75 -7.02 28.42 4.53
N TYR A 76 -7.01 27.73 5.66
CA TYR A 76 -8.22 27.37 6.38
C TYR A 76 -8.57 28.35 7.51
N GLY A 77 -7.70 29.32 7.82
CA GLY A 77 -7.92 30.28 8.91
C GLY A 77 -7.99 29.68 10.31
N VAL A 78 -7.40 28.48 10.48
CA VAL A 78 -7.41 27.71 11.73
C VAL A 78 -5.99 27.27 12.07
N ASP A 79 -5.66 27.26 13.36
CA ASP A 79 -4.36 26.78 13.81
C ASP A 79 -4.25 25.25 13.69
N PHE A 80 -3.48 24.80 12.70
CA PHE A 80 -3.18 23.38 12.44
C PHE A 80 -1.97 22.87 13.25
N GLU A 81 -1.24 23.73 13.97
CA GLU A 81 -0.08 23.30 14.80
C GLU A 81 -0.50 22.27 15.86
N GLN A 82 -1.67 22.41 16.46
CA GLN A 82 -2.21 21.44 17.40
C GLN A 82 -2.44 20.05 16.81
N PHE A 83 -2.60 19.93 15.48
CA PHE A 83 -2.81 18.66 14.75
C PHE A 83 -1.56 18.17 14.03
N ARG A 84 -0.41 18.78 14.27
CA ARG A 84 0.86 18.44 13.60
C ARG A 84 1.21 16.96 13.70
N GLY A 85 1.08 16.37 14.90
CA GLY A 85 1.30 14.94 15.11
C GLY A 85 0.34 14.05 14.32
N LEU A 86 -0.94 14.44 14.28
CA LEU A 86 -1.96 13.73 13.51
C LEU A 86 -1.68 13.80 12.00
N SER A 87 -1.19 14.94 11.51
CA SER A 87 -0.81 15.10 10.10
C SER A 87 0.29 14.11 9.72
N PHE A 88 1.30 13.95 10.54
CA PHE A 88 2.39 13.00 10.28
C PHE A 88 1.91 11.55 10.28
N ILE A 89 1.06 11.19 11.24
CA ILE A 89 0.44 9.85 11.30
C ILE A 89 -0.40 9.61 10.04
N MET A 90 -1.17 10.59 9.59
CA MET A 90 -2.02 10.48 8.42
C MET A 90 -1.20 10.34 7.12
N ILE A 91 -0.09 11.06 6.97
CA ILE A 91 0.83 10.93 5.85
C ILE A 91 1.51 9.54 5.87
N ALA A 92 1.93 9.07 7.04
CA ALA A 92 2.47 7.71 7.19
C ALA A 92 1.44 6.66 6.79
N ALA A 93 0.17 6.81 7.21
CA ALA A 93 -0.93 5.95 6.78
C ALA A 93 -1.14 5.99 5.26
N GLY A 94 -0.96 7.16 4.62
CA GLY A 94 -0.97 7.30 3.16
C GLY A 94 0.15 6.50 2.48
N GLY A 95 1.36 6.53 3.03
CA GLY A 95 2.48 5.71 2.56
C GLY A 95 2.20 4.20 2.69
N VAL A 96 1.66 3.77 3.83
CA VAL A 96 1.23 2.38 4.05
C VAL A 96 0.17 1.98 3.02
N THR A 97 -0.83 2.84 2.78
CA THR A 97 -1.89 2.58 1.80
C THR A 97 -1.33 2.48 0.37
N ALA A 98 -0.33 3.29 0.02
CA ALA A 98 0.34 3.20 -1.28
C ALA A 98 1.10 1.88 -1.46
N ILE A 99 1.74 1.37 -0.40
CA ILE A 99 2.38 0.05 -0.41
C ILE A 99 1.33 -1.05 -0.56
N ILE A 100 0.19 -0.96 0.13
CA ILE A 100 -0.93 -1.91 0.01
C ILE A 100 -1.44 -1.97 -1.43
N ASP A 101 -1.71 -0.81 -2.05
CA ASP A 101 -2.20 -0.73 -3.43
C ASP A 101 -1.20 -1.35 -4.41
N PHE A 102 0.08 -1.07 -4.23
CA PHE A 102 1.14 -1.69 -5.03
C PHE A 102 1.21 -3.21 -4.83
N LEU A 103 1.23 -3.71 -3.59
CA LEU A 103 1.27 -5.16 -3.30
C LEU A 103 0.04 -5.89 -3.83
N TYR A 104 -1.13 -5.27 -3.72
CA TYR A 104 -2.36 -5.78 -4.32
C TYR A 104 -2.20 -6.02 -5.83
N GLN A 105 -1.65 -5.04 -6.54
CA GLN A 105 -1.40 -5.14 -7.98
C GLN A 105 -0.35 -6.22 -8.30
N VAL A 106 0.71 -6.32 -7.50
CA VAL A 106 1.74 -7.37 -7.63
C VAL A 106 1.11 -8.76 -7.50
N ILE A 107 0.32 -9.01 -6.45
CA ILE A 107 -0.33 -10.30 -6.22
C ILE A 107 -1.36 -10.60 -7.32
N THR A 108 -2.00 -9.58 -7.86
CA THR A 108 -2.90 -9.69 -9.02
C THR A 108 -2.14 -10.16 -10.27
N VAL A 109 -0.95 -9.62 -10.53
CA VAL A 109 -0.03 -10.08 -11.59
C VAL A 109 0.34 -11.55 -11.40
N LEU A 110 0.51 -11.99 -10.15
CA LEU A 110 0.78 -13.39 -9.78
C LEU A 110 -0.44 -14.33 -9.92
N ARG A 111 -1.58 -13.82 -10.37
CA ARG A 111 -2.86 -14.55 -10.54
C ARG A 111 -3.40 -15.20 -9.25
N ARG A 112 -3.05 -14.69 -8.07
CA ARG A 112 -3.51 -15.18 -6.74
C ARG A 112 -4.63 -14.30 -6.14
N GLN A 113 -5.54 -13.77 -6.95
CA GLN A 113 -6.62 -12.85 -6.52
C GLN A 113 -7.55 -13.43 -5.44
N LYS A 114 -7.78 -14.75 -5.45
CA LYS A 114 -8.64 -15.40 -4.43
C LYS A 114 -8.08 -15.28 -3.01
N SER A 115 -6.75 -15.33 -2.85
CA SER A 115 -6.09 -15.14 -1.57
C SER A 115 -6.25 -13.70 -1.07
N VAL A 116 -6.06 -12.74 -1.97
CA VAL A 116 -6.23 -11.32 -1.65
C VAL A 116 -7.66 -11.02 -1.17
N MET A 117 -8.66 -11.57 -1.84
CA MET A 117 -10.07 -11.39 -1.43
C MET A 117 -10.31 -11.85 0.01
N LYS A 118 -9.74 -13.00 0.42
CA LYS A 118 -9.83 -13.50 1.80
C LYS A 118 -9.20 -12.52 2.81
N LEU A 119 -8.03 -11.96 2.48
CA LEU A 119 -7.32 -11.01 3.33
C LEU A 119 -8.13 -9.72 3.52
N TYR A 120 -8.75 -9.21 2.44
CA TYR A 120 -9.62 -8.04 2.53
C TYR A 120 -10.87 -8.29 3.38
N VAL A 121 -11.49 -9.48 3.29
CA VAL A 121 -12.64 -9.85 4.14
C VAL A 121 -12.24 -9.90 5.61
N ILE A 122 -11.08 -10.47 5.93
CA ILE A 122 -10.56 -10.50 7.31
C ILE A 122 -10.33 -9.06 7.81
N THR A 123 -9.64 -8.24 7.01
CA THR A 123 -9.35 -6.85 7.39
C THR A 123 -10.62 -6.02 7.50
N PHE A 124 -11.64 -6.28 6.67
CA PHE A 124 -12.94 -5.63 6.79
C PHE A 124 -13.57 -5.88 8.16
N GLY A 125 -13.50 -7.12 8.68
CA GLY A 125 -13.93 -7.42 10.04
C GLY A 125 -13.23 -6.56 11.08
N PHE A 126 -11.91 -6.42 11.02
CA PHE A 126 -11.15 -5.54 11.92
C PHE A 126 -11.51 -4.06 11.74
N SER A 127 -11.79 -3.62 10.51
CA SER A 127 -12.13 -2.22 10.22
C SER A 127 -13.47 -1.77 10.79
N LEU A 128 -14.37 -2.70 11.10
CA LEU A 128 -15.63 -2.38 11.76
C LEU A 128 -15.47 -2.11 13.26
N PHE A 129 -14.59 -2.85 13.93
CA PHE A 129 -14.46 -2.78 15.38
C PHE A 129 -13.40 -1.79 15.85
N VAL A 130 -12.22 -1.79 15.23
CA VAL A 130 -11.06 -1.02 15.70
C VAL A 130 -11.31 0.50 15.68
N PRO A 131 -11.79 1.11 14.57
CA PRO A 131 -12.02 2.55 14.53
C PRO A 131 -13.14 2.99 15.48
N ILE A 132 -14.23 2.22 15.58
CA ILE A 132 -15.36 2.56 16.46
C ILE A 132 -14.89 2.65 17.91
N LEU A 133 -14.17 1.62 18.39
CA LEU A 133 -13.63 1.60 19.75
C LEU A 133 -12.67 2.77 20.01
N LEU A 134 -11.79 3.09 19.05
CA LEU A 134 -10.82 4.16 19.26
C LEU A 134 -11.45 5.56 19.19
N ILE A 135 -12.48 5.75 18.36
CA ILE A 135 -13.20 7.03 18.26
C ILE A 135 -13.96 7.31 19.55
N ASP A 136 -14.59 6.30 20.14
CA ASP A 136 -15.32 6.47 21.40
C ASP A 136 -14.42 6.90 22.57
N PHE A 137 -13.15 6.45 22.56
CA PHE A 137 -12.19 6.78 23.63
C PHE A 137 -11.44 8.10 23.41
N THR A 138 -11.10 8.44 22.17
CA THR A 138 -10.14 9.54 21.88
C THR A 138 -10.59 10.51 20.77
N GLY A 139 -11.77 10.31 20.19
CA GLY A 139 -12.31 11.20 19.16
C GLY A 139 -11.51 11.19 17.85
N LEU A 140 -11.14 12.38 17.33
CA LEU A 140 -10.41 12.51 16.05
C LEU A 140 -9.06 11.79 16.03
N PRO A 141 -8.20 11.86 17.07
CA PRO A 141 -6.99 11.05 17.14
C PRO A 141 -7.24 9.57 17.01
N GLY A 142 -8.30 9.04 17.62
CA GLY A 142 -8.71 7.65 17.53
C GLY A 142 -9.05 7.22 16.11
N ALA A 143 -9.72 8.09 15.35
CA ALA A 143 -10.04 7.81 13.94
C ALA A 143 -8.77 7.64 13.09
N VAL A 144 -7.79 8.54 13.26
CA VAL A 144 -6.52 8.53 12.50
C VAL A 144 -5.66 7.33 12.88
N ILE A 145 -5.52 7.05 14.17
CA ILE A 145 -4.76 5.90 14.68
C ILE A 145 -5.44 4.60 14.29
N GLY A 146 -6.76 4.51 14.42
CA GLY A 146 -7.53 3.34 14.01
C GLY A 146 -7.37 3.03 12.53
N TYR A 147 -7.40 4.05 11.68
CA TYR A 147 -7.13 3.91 10.25
C TYR A 147 -5.72 3.35 10.00
N LEU A 148 -4.68 3.91 10.64
CA LEU A 148 -3.31 3.44 10.52
C LEU A 148 -3.16 1.98 10.96
N ILE A 149 -3.78 1.59 12.07
CA ILE A 149 -3.72 0.21 12.59
C ILE A 149 -4.33 -0.76 11.57
N VAL A 150 -5.54 -0.48 11.08
CA VAL A 150 -6.23 -1.34 10.11
C VAL A 150 -5.42 -1.49 8.83
N MET A 151 -4.88 -0.38 8.30
CA MET A 151 -4.04 -0.40 7.11
C MET A 151 -2.72 -1.16 7.34
N THR A 152 -2.11 -1.02 8.51
CA THR A 152 -0.89 -1.77 8.85
C THR A 152 -1.15 -3.27 8.94
N ILE A 153 -2.28 -3.68 9.52
CA ILE A 153 -2.69 -5.10 9.55
C ILE A 153 -2.82 -5.63 8.13
N LEU A 154 -3.52 -4.92 7.24
CA LEU A 154 -3.69 -5.33 5.85
C LEU A 154 -2.34 -5.42 5.12
N MET A 155 -1.46 -4.44 5.32
CA MET A 155 -0.12 -4.45 4.73
C MET A 155 0.67 -5.69 5.17
N VAL A 156 0.68 -6.02 6.46
CA VAL A 156 1.38 -7.20 7.00
C VAL A 156 0.82 -8.48 6.39
N LEU A 157 -0.51 -8.60 6.28
CA LEU A 157 -1.15 -9.75 5.67
C LEU A 157 -0.79 -9.90 4.18
N LEU A 158 -0.75 -8.81 3.42
CA LEU A 158 -0.35 -8.83 2.01
C LEU A 158 1.13 -9.18 1.83
N VAL A 159 2.01 -8.67 2.68
CA VAL A 159 3.43 -9.03 2.68
C VAL A 159 3.59 -10.53 3.01
N TRP A 160 2.87 -11.02 4.00
CA TRP A 160 2.88 -12.45 4.34
C TRP A 160 2.44 -13.32 3.17
N GLU A 161 1.33 -12.95 2.50
CA GLU A 161 0.84 -13.67 1.31
C GLU A 161 1.87 -13.66 0.18
N TYR A 162 2.48 -12.49 -0.09
CA TYR A 162 3.53 -12.38 -1.09
C TYR A 162 4.73 -13.29 -0.79
N VAL A 163 5.22 -13.29 0.45
CA VAL A 163 6.32 -14.16 0.89
C VAL A 163 5.93 -15.64 0.77
N SER A 164 4.70 -15.99 1.16
CA SER A 164 4.17 -17.36 1.04
C SER A 164 4.17 -17.84 -0.41
N ILE A 165 3.73 -17.00 -1.35
CA ILE A 165 3.77 -17.30 -2.78
C ILE A 165 5.21 -17.53 -3.27
N CYS A 166 6.14 -16.70 -2.83
CA CYS A 166 7.55 -16.85 -3.21
C CYS A 166 8.17 -18.15 -2.68
N LEU A 167 7.84 -18.55 -1.45
CA LEU A 167 8.31 -19.79 -0.85
C LEU A 167 7.70 -21.03 -1.50
N ASP A 168 6.40 -20.98 -1.87
CA ASP A 168 5.70 -22.06 -2.54
C ASP A 168 6.32 -22.37 -3.92
N LEU A 169 6.64 -21.32 -4.67
CA LEU A 169 7.29 -21.43 -5.97
C LEU A 169 8.75 -21.92 -5.89
N SER A 170 9.43 -21.64 -4.78
CA SER A 170 10.78 -22.19 -4.54
C SER A 170 10.75 -23.69 -4.28
N LYS A 171 9.67 -24.21 -3.67
CA LYS A 171 9.50 -25.64 -3.36
C LYS A 171 8.99 -26.46 -4.54
N HIS A 172 8.20 -25.86 -5.42
CA HIS A 172 7.63 -26.50 -6.59
C HIS A 172 7.97 -25.71 -7.86
N PRO A 173 9.19 -25.88 -8.43
CA PRO A 173 9.46 -25.31 -9.75
C PRO A 173 8.47 -25.89 -10.73
N VAL A 174 7.66 -25.01 -11.36
CA VAL A 174 6.65 -25.39 -12.36
C VAL A 174 7.38 -26.13 -13.46
N SER A 175 7.24 -27.45 -13.52
CA SER A 175 7.63 -28.24 -14.68
C SER A 175 6.72 -27.77 -15.83
N GLN A 176 7.28 -27.04 -16.76
CA GLN A 176 6.64 -26.73 -18.03
C GLN A 176 6.52 -28.08 -18.79
N SER A 177 5.40 -28.75 -18.64
CA SER A 177 5.01 -29.75 -19.63
C SER A 177 4.74 -29.00 -20.92
N PRO A 178 5.50 -29.23 -21.98
CA PRO A 178 5.17 -28.68 -23.30
C PRO A 178 3.77 -29.18 -23.67
N VAL A 179 2.86 -28.26 -23.92
CA VAL A 179 1.58 -28.56 -24.52
C VAL A 179 1.92 -29.17 -25.89
N SER A 180 1.88 -30.49 -25.97
CA SER A 180 1.90 -31.18 -27.27
C SER A 180 0.61 -30.80 -28.00
N VAL A 181 0.71 -29.82 -28.87
CA VAL A 181 -0.31 -29.58 -29.88
C VAL A 181 -0.25 -30.79 -30.80
N SER A 182 -1.11 -31.77 -30.56
CA SER A 182 -1.41 -32.78 -31.59
C SER A 182 -2.15 -32.06 -32.71
N VAL A 183 -1.41 -31.75 -33.75
CA VAL A 183 -1.98 -31.43 -35.05
C VAL A 183 -2.42 -32.79 -35.63
N ASP A 184 -3.69 -33.13 -35.40
CA ASP A 184 -4.32 -34.22 -36.14
C ASP A 184 -4.68 -33.66 -37.53
N GLU A 185 -4.06 -34.24 -38.54
CA GLU A 185 -4.37 -34.11 -39.98
C GLU A 185 -5.74 -34.67 -40.31
#